data_e9c4edd4e2f7dce3275c03ca2b8b8d01
#
_entry.id   e9c4edd4e2f7dce3275c03ca2b8b8d01
#
_cell.length_a   1.000
_cell.length_b   1.000
_cell.length_c   1.000
_cell.angle_alpha   90.00
_cell.angle_beta   90.00
_cell.angle_gamma   90.00
#
_symmetry.space_group_name_H-M   'P 1'
#
loop_
_entity.id
_entity.type
_entity.pdbx_description
1 polymer ?
#
loop_
_entity_poly.entity_id
_entity_poly.type
_entity_poly.pdbx_seq_one_letter_code
_entity_poly.pdbx_strand_id
1 'polypeptide(L)'
;FFGTRHNTYKFFAPYANLDGFTYAEAEVPVAERPEIDRWILSELNSLIKNVDACYADYEPTKAGRLINDFVNDNLSNWYVRLCRKRFWGTGYTQDKLAAYQTLYVCLETVAKLMAPISPFYADQLYMNLVSTTGRDNVVSVHLAKFPVCDESIIDKELESRMQMAQKVSSMGLALRKKINIIVKQPLQKLMIPVDAVTKERLEAVKSLIMNEVNIKEIDFVEGASD
;
A
#
# COMPACT_ATOMS: atom_id res chain seq x y z
N PHE A 1 15.82 -3.22 -4.45
CA PHE A 1 14.72 -4.04 -4.95
C PHE A 1 14.23 -5.07 -3.91
N PHE A 2 15.09 -5.94 -3.34
CA PHE A 2 14.67 -7.01 -2.42
C PHE A 2 14.42 -6.55 -0.98
N GLY A 3 15.16 -5.58 -0.47
CA GLY A 3 15.13 -5.19 0.94
C GLY A 3 13.74 -4.78 1.44
N THR A 4 13.05 -3.90 0.74
CA THR A 4 11.73 -3.40 1.16
C THR A 4 10.67 -4.51 1.15
N ARG A 5 10.68 -5.39 0.13
CA ARG A 5 9.76 -6.54 0.03
C ARG A 5 9.94 -7.50 1.19
N HIS A 6 11.19 -7.84 1.47
CA HIS A 6 11.53 -8.71 2.58
C HIS A 6 11.13 -8.10 3.92
N ASN A 7 11.34 -6.80 4.10
CA ASN A 7 10.93 -6.07 5.31
C ASN A 7 9.40 -6.03 5.46
N THR A 8 8.65 -5.89 4.37
CA THR A 8 7.19 -5.94 4.39
C THR A 8 6.69 -7.33 4.79
N TYR A 9 7.27 -8.38 4.24
CA TYR A 9 6.97 -9.76 4.66
C TYR A 9 7.39 -10.02 6.11
N LYS A 10 8.58 -9.58 6.53
CA LYS A 10 9.04 -9.67 7.93
C LYS A 10 8.18 -8.90 8.91
N PHE A 11 7.51 -7.86 8.46
CA PHE A 11 6.50 -7.19 9.27
C PHE A 11 5.24 -8.04 9.38
N PHE A 12 4.76 -8.59 8.27
CA PHE A 12 3.51 -9.37 8.22
C PHE A 12 3.59 -10.68 9.02
N ALA A 13 4.59 -11.52 8.74
CA ALA A 13 4.64 -12.90 9.20
C ALA A 13 4.63 -13.08 10.73
N PRO A 14 5.38 -12.32 11.54
CA PRO A 14 5.36 -12.47 12.99
C PRO A 14 4.00 -12.17 13.61
N TYR A 15 3.32 -11.11 13.13
CA TYR A 15 1.99 -10.74 13.65
C TYR A 15 0.92 -11.72 13.19
N ALA A 16 0.95 -12.15 11.93
CA ALA A 16 0.05 -13.16 11.40
C ALA A 16 0.18 -14.48 12.19
N ASN A 17 1.40 -14.94 12.46
CA ASN A 17 1.66 -16.14 13.25
C ASN A 17 1.23 -15.99 14.72
N LEU A 18 1.50 -14.83 15.33
CA LEU A 18 1.12 -14.57 16.72
C LEU A 18 -0.40 -14.58 16.91
N ASP A 19 -1.12 -13.99 15.97
CA ASP A 19 -2.59 -13.92 15.99
C ASP A 19 -3.27 -15.19 15.41
N GLY A 20 -2.50 -16.13 14.89
CA GLY A 20 -3.01 -17.38 14.30
C GLY A 20 -3.76 -17.19 12.98
N PHE A 21 -3.42 -16.13 12.21
CA PHE A 21 -4.03 -15.88 10.92
C PHE A 21 -3.61 -16.97 9.92
N THR A 22 -4.59 -17.68 9.37
CA THR A 22 -4.39 -18.76 8.39
C THR A 22 -5.17 -18.54 7.09
N TYR A 23 -5.90 -17.44 6.98
CA TYR A 23 -6.84 -17.16 5.90
C TYR A 23 -8.00 -18.17 5.79
N ALA A 24 -8.28 -18.91 6.86
CA ALA A 24 -9.44 -19.79 6.95
C ALA A 24 -10.71 -19.03 7.35
N GLU A 25 -10.54 -17.81 7.83
CA GLU A 25 -11.63 -16.92 8.22
C GLU A 25 -12.41 -16.44 7.01
N ALA A 26 -13.69 -16.12 7.21
CA ALA A 26 -14.51 -15.53 6.15
C ALA A 26 -13.85 -14.27 5.59
N GLU A 27 -13.85 -14.15 4.27
CA GLU A 27 -13.28 -12.98 3.61
C GLU A 27 -14.15 -11.75 3.90
N VAL A 28 -13.50 -10.68 4.37
CA VAL A 28 -14.16 -9.38 4.54
C VAL A 28 -14.36 -8.78 3.16
N PRO A 29 -15.61 -8.48 2.72
CA PRO A 29 -15.85 -7.88 1.41
C PRO A 29 -15.06 -6.58 1.23
N VAL A 30 -14.50 -6.34 0.04
CA VAL A 30 -13.68 -5.15 -0.22
C VAL A 30 -14.43 -3.86 0.10
N ALA A 31 -15.72 -3.80 -0.22
CA ALA A 31 -16.57 -2.64 0.05
C ALA A 31 -16.73 -2.30 1.54
N GLU A 32 -16.59 -3.31 2.42
CA GLU A 32 -16.70 -3.16 3.87
C GLU A 32 -15.36 -2.84 4.54
N ARG A 33 -14.26 -2.95 3.79
CA ARG A 33 -12.93 -2.64 4.32
C ARG A 33 -12.73 -1.12 4.46
N PRO A 34 -11.89 -0.68 5.40
CA PRO A 34 -11.48 0.72 5.50
C PRO A 34 -10.97 1.30 4.17
N GLU A 35 -11.10 2.59 4.00
CA GLU A 35 -10.69 3.31 2.77
C GLU A 35 -9.23 3.03 2.39
N ILE A 36 -8.34 2.93 3.39
CA ILE A 36 -6.91 2.63 3.16
C ILE A 36 -6.70 1.25 2.55
N ASP A 37 -7.52 0.26 2.93
CA ASP A 37 -7.46 -1.10 2.37
C ASP A 37 -8.02 -1.11 0.94
N ARG A 38 -9.14 -0.42 0.70
CA ARG A 38 -9.74 -0.27 -0.63
C ARG A 38 -8.77 0.43 -1.59
N TRP A 39 -8.09 1.47 -1.12
CA TRP A 39 -7.08 2.17 -1.89
C TRP A 39 -5.93 1.25 -2.33
N ILE A 40 -5.30 0.52 -1.39
CA ILE A 40 -4.15 -0.32 -1.76
C ILE A 40 -4.55 -1.48 -2.67
N LEU A 41 -5.78 -1.99 -2.55
CA LEU A 41 -6.32 -3.01 -3.45
C LEU A 41 -6.64 -2.44 -4.84
N SER A 42 -7.09 -1.20 -4.95
CA SER A 42 -7.25 -0.49 -6.21
C SER A 42 -5.89 -0.31 -6.90
N GLU A 43 -4.89 0.20 -6.20
CA GLU A 43 -3.51 0.35 -6.70
C GLU A 43 -2.91 -1.00 -7.13
N LEU A 44 -3.21 -2.08 -6.39
CA LEU A 44 -2.77 -3.43 -6.74
C LEU A 44 -3.39 -3.91 -8.06
N ASN A 45 -4.69 -3.67 -8.28
CA ASN A 45 -5.36 -4.05 -9.52
C ASN A 45 -4.87 -3.19 -10.70
N SER A 46 -4.61 -1.91 -10.49
CA SER A 46 -3.94 -1.05 -11.46
C SER A 46 -2.54 -1.54 -11.80
N LEU A 47 -1.79 -2.02 -10.80
CA LEU A 47 -0.47 -2.64 -11.00
C LEU A 47 -0.57 -3.91 -11.85
N ILE A 48 -1.50 -4.83 -11.53
CA ILE A 48 -1.70 -6.07 -12.30
C ILE A 48 -1.93 -5.75 -13.77
N LYS A 49 -2.85 -4.84 -14.07
CA LYS A 49 -3.19 -4.41 -15.44
C LYS A 49 -1.96 -3.88 -16.19
N ASN A 50 -1.19 -3.02 -15.54
CA ASN A 50 -0.04 -2.39 -16.18
C ASN A 50 1.15 -3.35 -16.34
N VAL A 51 1.37 -4.24 -15.37
CA VAL A 51 2.45 -5.24 -15.45
C VAL A 51 2.15 -6.28 -16.51
N ASP A 52 0.89 -6.73 -16.61
CA ASP A 52 0.46 -7.66 -17.66
C ASP A 52 0.71 -7.07 -19.05
N ALA A 53 0.30 -5.81 -19.27
CA ALA A 53 0.57 -5.11 -20.52
C ALA A 53 2.08 -4.97 -20.80
N CYS A 54 2.91 -4.66 -19.79
CA CYS A 54 4.36 -4.60 -19.97
C CYS A 54 4.97 -5.95 -20.36
N TYR A 55 4.50 -7.05 -19.79
CA TYR A 55 4.99 -8.38 -20.16
C TYR A 55 4.52 -8.78 -21.57
N ALA A 56 3.29 -8.43 -21.97
CA ALA A 56 2.79 -8.65 -23.32
C ALA A 56 3.63 -7.89 -24.38
N ASP A 57 4.11 -6.69 -24.01
CA ASP A 57 4.96 -5.85 -24.87
C ASP A 57 6.47 -6.18 -24.75
N TYR A 58 6.85 -7.27 -24.06
CA TYR A 58 8.26 -7.64 -23.83
C TYR A 58 9.09 -6.55 -23.09
N GLU A 59 8.47 -5.84 -22.15
CA GLU A 59 9.09 -4.74 -21.38
C GLU A 59 9.33 -5.11 -19.89
N PRO A 60 10.14 -6.15 -19.59
CA PRO A 60 10.31 -6.63 -18.21
C PRO A 60 10.95 -5.59 -17.27
N THR A 61 11.79 -4.70 -17.80
CA THR A 61 12.39 -3.62 -17.02
C THR A 61 11.33 -2.63 -16.52
N LYS A 62 10.34 -2.34 -17.36
CA LYS A 62 9.22 -1.46 -17.03
C LYS A 62 8.30 -2.11 -15.99
N ALA A 63 7.97 -3.39 -16.21
CA ALA A 63 7.23 -4.19 -15.23
C ALA A 63 7.93 -4.19 -13.86
N GLY A 64 9.24 -4.44 -13.83
CA GLY A 64 10.03 -4.44 -12.60
C GLY A 64 10.04 -3.10 -11.86
N ARG A 65 10.05 -1.97 -12.58
CA ARG A 65 9.94 -0.62 -11.99
C ARG A 65 8.56 -0.40 -11.39
N LEU A 66 7.49 -0.72 -12.10
CA LEU A 66 6.12 -0.60 -11.59
C LEU A 66 5.92 -1.40 -10.30
N ILE A 67 6.39 -2.66 -10.27
CA ILE A 67 6.33 -3.50 -9.06
C ILE A 67 7.16 -2.87 -7.93
N ASN A 68 8.34 -2.33 -8.24
CA ASN A 68 9.21 -1.69 -7.25
C ASN A 68 8.56 -0.46 -6.62
N ASP A 69 7.99 0.40 -7.44
CA ASP A 69 7.36 1.65 -7.01
C ASP A 69 6.12 1.35 -6.16
N PHE A 70 5.28 0.42 -6.58
CA PHE A 70 4.15 -0.03 -5.76
C PHE A 70 4.59 -0.56 -4.39
N VAL A 71 5.60 -1.43 -4.33
CA VAL A 71 6.04 -2.02 -3.05
C VAL A 71 6.71 -0.98 -2.15
N ASN A 72 7.52 -0.09 -2.70
CA ASN A 72 8.22 0.92 -1.90
C ASN A 72 7.28 2.04 -1.46
N ASP A 73 6.59 2.67 -2.41
CA ASP A 73 5.90 3.92 -2.16
C ASP A 73 4.49 3.68 -1.62
N ASN A 74 3.72 2.76 -2.22
CA ASN A 74 2.35 2.52 -1.80
C ASN A 74 2.26 1.50 -0.66
N LEU A 75 2.86 0.31 -0.80
CA LEU A 75 2.67 -0.77 0.15
C LEU A 75 3.48 -0.56 1.44
N SER A 76 4.80 -0.39 1.36
CA SER A 76 5.68 -0.33 2.54
C SER A 76 5.66 1.03 3.23
N ASN A 77 5.96 2.11 2.46
CA ASN A 77 6.15 3.44 3.02
C ASN A 77 4.82 4.15 3.33
N TRP A 78 3.69 3.64 2.83
CA TRP A 78 2.40 4.25 3.07
C TRP A 78 1.45 3.29 3.78
N TYR A 79 0.96 2.25 3.12
CA TYR A 79 -0.03 1.33 3.68
C TYR A 79 0.44 0.68 4.99
N VAL A 80 1.56 -0.05 4.96
CA VAL A 80 2.07 -0.76 6.16
C VAL A 80 2.36 0.21 7.29
N ARG A 81 2.97 1.37 7.00
CA ARG A 81 3.30 2.38 8.00
C ARG A 81 2.07 2.95 8.68
N LEU A 82 1.03 3.29 7.93
CA LEU A 82 -0.22 3.85 8.46
C LEU A 82 -1.04 2.81 9.22
N CYS A 83 -1.01 1.55 8.75
CA CYS A 83 -1.78 0.45 9.34
C CYS A 83 -1.11 -0.24 10.53
N ARG A 84 0.14 0.13 10.91
CA ARG A 84 0.89 -0.56 11.98
C ARG A 84 0.09 -0.77 13.26
N LYS A 85 -0.66 0.22 13.69
CA LYS A 85 -1.47 0.17 14.92
C LYS A 85 -2.56 -0.90 14.85
N ARG A 86 -3.08 -1.21 13.67
CA ARG A 86 -4.09 -2.26 13.47
C ARG A 86 -3.51 -3.64 13.73
N PHE A 87 -2.25 -3.88 13.34
CA PHE A 87 -1.53 -5.14 13.60
C PHE A 87 -1.07 -5.28 15.05
N TRP A 88 -0.71 -4.17 15.72
CA TRP A 88 -0.24 -4.19 17.11
C TRP A 88 -1.36 -4.26 18.15
N GLY A 89 -2.59 -3.94 17.76
CA GLY A 89 -3.73 -3.94 18.67
C GLY A 89 -3.96 -5.30 19.32
N THR A 90 -4.41 -5.29 20.56
CA THR A 90 -4.87 -6.51 21.26
C THR A 90 -6.25 -6.91 20.75
N GLY A 91 -6.48 -8.22 20.54
CA GLY A 91 -7.73 -8.77 20.04
C GLY A 91 -7.76 -8.92 18.52
N TYR A 92 -8.53 -9.89 18.07
CA TYR A 92 -8.68 -10.26 16.66
C TYR A 92 -9.98 -9.69 16.12
N THR A 93 -9.98 -8.39 15.80
CA THR A 93 -11.15 -7.67 15.31
C THR A 93 -11.34 -7.85 13.81
N GLN A 94 -12.54 -7.58 13.29
CA GLN A 94 -12.82 -7.58 11.85
C GLN A 94 -11.92 -6.60 11.08
N ASP A 95 -11.62 -5.44 11.67
CA ASP A 95 -10.68 -4.47 11.09
C ASP A 95 -9.26 -5.03 10.98
N LYS A 96 -8.79 -5.74 12.00
CA LYS A 96 -7.49 -6.41 11.99
C LYS A 96 -7.46 -7.55 10.97
N LEU A 97 -8.54 -8.34 10.87
CA LEU A 97 -8.69 -9.38 9.86
C LEU A 97 -8.64 -8.80 8.45
N ALA A 98 -9.36 -7.70 8.19
CA ALA A 98 -9.32 -7.00 6.91
C ALA A 98 -7.89 -6.55 6.55
N ALA A 99 -7.13 -6.04 7.53
CA ALA A 99 -5.74 -5.64 7.33
C ALA A 99 -4.84 -6.84 6.97
N TYR A 100 -5.00 -7.99 7.66
CA TYR A 100 -4.26 -9.21 7.33
C TYR A 100 -4.60 -9.72 5.93
N GLN A 101 -5.87 -9.83 5.60
CA GLN A 101 -6.31 -10.30 4.28
C GLN A 101 -5.81 -9.38 3.18
N THR A 102 -5.86 -8.06 3.38
CA THR A 102 -5.37 -7.07 2.40
C THR A 102 -3.87 -7.19 2.19
N LEU A 103 -3.08 -7.23 3.27
CA LEU A 103 -1.63 -7.31 3.15
C LEU A 103 -1.17 -8.66 2.58
N TYR A 104 -1.84 -9.76 2.94
CA TYR A 104 -1.59 -11.08 2.37
C TYR A 104 -1.80 -11.07 0.85
N VAL A 105 -2.95 -10.57 0.37
CA VAL A 105 -3.26 -10.49 -1.05
C VAL A 105 -2.23 -9.64 -1.80
N CYS A 106 -1.79 -8.51 -1.22
CA CYS A 106 -0.73 -7.69 -1.80
C CYS A 106 0.59 -8.47 -1.94
N LEU A 107 1.02 -9.17 -0.89
CA LEU A 107 2.28 -9.92 -0.88
C LEU A 107 2.23 -11.11 -1.85
N GLU A 108 1.14 -11.88 -1.86
CA GLU A 108 0.93 -13.01 -2.77
C GLU A 108 0.94 -12.55 -4.23
N THR A 109 0.19 -11.50 -4.54
CA THR A 109 0.12 -10.94 -5.90
C THR A 109 1.47 -10.40 -6.36
N VAL A 110 2.18 -9.68 -5.51
CA VAL A 110 3.54 -9.17 -5.81
C VAL A 110 4.49 -10.35 -6.09
N ALA A 111 4.43 -11.44 -5.32
CA ALA A 111 5.24 -12.62 -5.57
C ALA A 111 4.96 -13.21 -6.97
N LYS A 112 3.69 -13.33 -7.35
CA LYS A 112 3.29 -13.83 -8.69
C LYS A 112 3.75 -12.89 -9.81
N LEU A 113 3.56 -11.56 -9.65
CA LEU A 113 3.95 -10.57 -10.65
C LEU A 113 5.46 -10.50 -10.87
N MET A 114 6.25 -10.70 -9.83
CA MET A 114 7.72 -10.62 -9.92
C MET A 114 8.39 -11.94 -10.29
N ALA A 115 7.67 -13.04 -10.35
CA ALA A 115 8.22 -14.37 -10.65
C ALA A 115 9.05 -14.43 -11.94
N PRO A 116 8.63 -13.79 -13.07
CA PRO A 116 9.43 -13.78 -14.30
C PRO A 116 10.77 -13.03 -14.18
N ILE A 117 10.88 -12.06 -13.24
CA ILE A 117 12.08 -11.22 -13.08
C ILE A 117 12.99 -11.76 -11.98
N SER A 118 12.41 -12.31 -10.93
CA SER A 118 13.12 -12.72 -9.71
C SER A 118 12.61 -14.09 -9.23
N PRO A 119 12.85 -15.16 -10.00
CA PRO A 119 12.18 -16.45 -9.83
C PRO A 119 12.40 -17.06 -8.45
N PHE A 120 13.62 -17.11 -7.95
CA PHE A 120 13.93 -17.78 -6.69
C PHE A 120 13.34 -17.05 -5.46
N TYR A 121 13.45 -15.73 -5.44
CA TYR A 121 12.89 -14.96 -4.34
C TYR A 121 11.36 -14.94 -4.36
N ALA A 122 10.76 -14.83 -5.54
CA ALA A 122 9.32 -14.88 -5.72
C ALA A 122 8.75 -16.23 -5.25
N ASP A 123 9.40 -17.32 -5.61
CA ASP A 123 9.00 -18.65 -5.20
C ASP A 123 9.11 -18.83 -3.69
N GLN A 124 10.23 -18.42 -3.08
CA GLN A 124 10.42 -18.47 -1.64
C GLN A 124 9.35 -17.67 -0.89
N LEU A 125 9.05 -16.45 -1.34
CA LEU A 125 8.02 -15.60 -0.72
C LEU A 125 6.64 -16.22 -0.84
N TYR A 126 6.29 -16.69 -2.04
CA TYR A 126 5.02 -17.33 -2.32
C TYR A 126 4.82 -18.59 -1.50
N MET A 127 5.80 -19.48 -1.48
CA MET A 127 5.74 -20.72 -0.72
C MET A 127 5.62 -20.47 0.80
N ASN A 128 6.28 -19.46 1.33
CA ASN A 128 6.15 -19.08 2.74
C ASN A 128 4.73 -18.59 3.09
N LEU A 129 4.02 -17.94 2.16
CA LEU A 129 2.65 -17.49 2.35
C LEU A 129 1.66 -18.65 2.23
N VAL A 130 1.77 -19.42 1.16
CA VAL A 130 0.79 -20.45 0.79
C VAL A 130 0.89 -21.69 1.67
N SER A 131 2.10 -22.09 2.11
CA SER A 131 2.30 -23.23 2.99
C SER A 131 1.58 -23.09 4.34
N THR A 132 1.41 -21.85 4.81
CA THR A 132 0.70 -21.55 6.07
C THR A 132 -0.82 -21.51 5.88
N THR A 133 -1.28 -20.95 4.75
CA THR A 133 -2.71 -20.70 4.51
C THR A 133 -3.41 -21.82 3.75
N GLY A 134 -2.67 -22.63 2.99
CA GLY A 134 -3.25 -23.68 2.14
C GLY A 134 -4.18 -23.19 1.02
N ARG A 135 -4.13 -21.88 0.69
CA ARG A 135 -5.03 -21.27 -0.32
C ARG A 135 -4.77 -21.76 -1.75
N ASP A 136 -3.56 -22.21 -2.00
CA ASP A 136 -3.17 -22.74 -3.30
C ASP A 136 -2.36 -24.03 -3.09
N ASN A 137 -2.66 -25.06 -3.87
CA ASN A 137 -2.03 -26.36 -3.75
C ASN A 137 -0.88 -26.57 -4.76
N VAL A 138 -0.36 -25.47 -5.32
CA VAL A 138 0.77 -25.55 -6.24
C VAL A 138 2.10 -25.60 -5.49
N VAL A 139 3.05 -26.35 -6.02
CA VAL A 139 4.37 -26.57 -5.39
C VAL A 139 5.38 -25.47 -5.74
N SER A 140 5.00 -24.49 -6.54
CA SER A 140 5.84 -23.36 -6.93
C SER A 140 5.00 -22.22 -7.47
N VAL A 141 5.45 -20.97 -7.26
CA VAL A 141 4.83 -19.78 -7.86
C VAL A 141 4.77 -19.85 -9.38
N HIS A 142 5.70 -20.56 -10.00
CA HIS A 142 5.79 -20.71 -11.45
C HIS A 142 4.70 -21.61 -12.06
N LEU A 143 4.00 -22.36 -11.20
CA LEU A 143 2.84 -23.19 -11.58
C LEU A 143 1.52 -22.52 -11.18
N ALA A 144 1.59 -21.43 -10.43
CA ALA A 144 0.41 -20.65 -10.05
C ALA A 144 -0.12 -19.86 -11.26
N LYS A 145 -1.43 -19.60 -11.25
CA LYS A 145 -2.04 -18.72 -12.27
C LYS A 145 -1.50 -17.29 -12.11
N PHE A 146 -1.20 -16.65 -13.23
CA PHE A 146 -0.87 -15.23 -13.23
C PHE A 146 -2.05 -14.40 -12.72
N PRO A 147 -1.82 -13.33 -11.93
CA PRO A 147 -2.90 -12.52 -11.42
C PRO A 147 -3.73 -11.88 -12.53
N VAL A 148 -5.04 -11.89 -12.35
CA VAL A 148 -5.98 -11.23 -13.26
C VAL A 148 -6.50 -9.96 -12.61
N CYS A 149 -6.52 -8.86 -13.35
CA CYS A 149 -7.05 -7.59 -12.88
C CYS A 149 -8.57 -7.67 -12.71
N ASP A 150 -9.07 -7.29 -11.55
CA ASP A 150 -10.48 -7.01 -11.33
C ASP A 150 -10.72 -5.48 -11.46
N GLU A 151 -11.22 -5.06 -12.62
CA GLU A 151 -11.47 -3.65 -12.89
C GLU A 151 -12.56 -3.05 -11.99
N SER A 152 -13.42 -3.86 -11.40
CA SER A 152 -14.49 -3.38 -10.49
C SER A 152 -13.94 -2.84 -9.16
N ILE A 153 -12.71 -3.23 -8.78
CA ILE A 153 -12.04 -2.78 -7.57
C ILE A 153 -11.28 -1.46 -7.81
N ILE A 154 -11.01 -1.11 -9.07
CA ILE A 154 -10.23 0.09 -9.42
C ILE A 154 -11.04 1.36 -9.18
N ASP A 155 -10.58 2.19 -8.24
CA ASP A 155 -11.12 3.52 -7.94
C ASP A 155 -10.05 4.59 -8.22
N LYS A 156 -10.08 5.14 -9.42
CA LYS A 156 -9.10 6.14 -9.88
C LYS A 156 -9.19 7.47 -9.13
N GLU A 157 -10.35 7.80 -8.61
CA GLU A 157 -10.50 9.01 -7.80
C GLU A 157 -9.83 8.83 -6.44
N LEU A 158 -10.03 7.69 -5.79
CA LEU A 158 -9.37 7.32 -4.54
C LEU A 158 -7.85 7.24 -4.71
N GLU A 159 -7.36 6.60 -5.79
CA GLU A 159 -5.93 6.56 -6.11
C GLU A 159 -5.34 7.97 -6.25
N SER A 160 -5.99 8.84 -7.03
CA SER A 160 -5.55 10.23 -7.25
C SER A 160 -5.51 11.04 -5.94
N ARG A 161 -6.56 10.90 -5.11
CA ARG A 161 -6.67 11.58 -3.82
C ARG A 161 -5.57 11.16 -2.85
N MET A 162 -5.28 9.86 -2.77
CA MET A 162 -4.20 9.34 -1.93
C MET A 162 -2.81 9.70 -2.46
N GLN A 163 -2.63 9.76 -3.77
CA GLN A 163 -1.39 10.24 -4.37
C GLN A 163 -1.12 11.72 -4.01
N MET A 164 -2.17 12.55 -3.98
CA MET A 164 -2.04 13.93 -3.50
C MET A 164 -1.62 13.96 -2.03
N ALA A 165 -2.24 13.13 -1.18
CA ALA A 165 -1.86 13.04 0.23
C ALA A 165 -0.38 12.65 0.41
N GLN A 166 0.10 11.67 -0.37
CA GLN A 166 1.51 11.26 -0.37
C GLN A 166 2.44 12.41 -0.79
N LYS A 167 2.11 13.11 -1.87
CA LYS A 167 2.91 14.24 -2.36
C LYS A 167 2.99 15.38 -1.34
N VAL A 168 1.85 15.79 -0.77
CA VAL A 168 1.80 16.86 0.23
C VAL A 168 2.56 16.46 1.49
N SER A 169 2.36 15.23 1.97
CA SER A 169 3.08 14.72 3.14
C SER A 169 4.60 14.67 2.90
N SER A 170 5.02 14.23 1.73
CA SER A 170 6.44 14.20 1.35
C SER A 170 7.05 15.60 1.32
N MET A 171 6.36 16.58 0.74
CA MET A 171 6.81 17.99 0.74
C MET A 171 6.89 18.54 2.16
N GLY A 172 5.89 18.28 3.01
CA GLY A 172 5.89 18.71 4.41
C GLY A 172 7.06 18.12 5.21
N LEU A 173 7.34 16.82 5.02
CA LEU A 173 8.48 16.15 5.63
C LEU A 173 9.83 16.68 5.09
N ALA A 174 9.91 16.98 3.81
CA ALA A 174 11.10 17.59 3.20
C ALA A 174 11.39 18.99 3.78
N LEU A 175 10.35 19.82 3.97
CA LEU A 175 10.49 21.12 4.60
C LEU A 175 10.98 20.99 6.06
N ARG A 176 10.42 20.05 6.84
CA ARG A 176 10.91 19.75 8.20
C ARG A 176 12.39 19.37 8.19
N LYS A 177 12.80 18.51 7.27
CA LYS A 177 14.20 18.09 7.14
C LYS A 177 15.12 19.28 6.80
N LYS A 178 14.68 20.17 5.91
CA LYS A 178 15.45 21.36 5.50
C LYS A 178 15.77 22.29 6.68
N ILE A 179 14.86 22.40 7.64
CA ILE A 179 15.02 23.26 8.84
C ILE A 179 15.37 22.45 10.11
N ASN A 180 15.74 21.17 9.96
CA ASN A 180 16.16 20.26 11.03
C ASN A 180 15.12 20.09 12.18
N ILE A 181 13.83 20.17 11.87
CA ILE A 181 12.76 19.88 12.82
C ILE A 181 12.36 18.40 12.70
N ILE A 182 12.55 17.65 13.79
CA ILE A 182 12.17 16.24 13.85
C ILE A 182 10.66 16.04 13.78
N VAL A 183 10.20 14.96 13.15
CA VAL A 183 8.74 14.70 12.97
C VAL A 183 8.02 14.53 14.30
N LYS A 184 8.69 14.05 15.37
CA LYS A 184 8.12 13.91 16.71
C LYS A 184 7.69 15.25 17.34
N GLN A 185 8.28 16.36 16.92
CA GLN A 185 7.89 17.69 17.38
C GLN A 185 6.65 18.15 16.61
N PRO A 186 5.49 18.34 17.27
CA PRO A 186 4.29 18.81 16.58
C PRO A 186 4.48 20.28 16.14
N LEU A 187 4.01 20.61 14.93
CA LEU A 187 3.92 21.98 14.44
C LEU A 187 2.46 22.43 14.47
N GLN A 188 2.28 23.74 14.60
CA GLN A 188 0.94 24.32 14.75
C GLN A 188 0.17 24.23 13.44
N LYS A 189 0.77 24.62 12.32
CA LYS A 189 0.04 24.88 11.09
C LYS A 189 0.87 24.54 9.83
N LEU A 190 0.21 23.99 8.82
CA LEU A 190 0.70 23.88 7.46
C LEU A 190 -0.21 24.69 6.55
N MET A 191 0.38 25.57 5.77
CA MET A 191 -0.32 26.35 4.76
C MET A 191 -0.06 25.74 3.39
N ILE A 192 -1.12 25.43 2.66
CA ILE A 192 -1.05 24.78 1.35
C ILE A 192 -1.73 25.67 0.31
N PRO A 193 -0.99 26.25 -0.64
CA PRO A 193 -1.59 26.99 -1.74
C PRO A 193 -2.26 26.00 -2.71
N VAL A 194 -3.56 26.16 -2.93
CA VAL A 194 -4.35 25.26 -3.79
C VAL A 194 -5.50 26.01 -4.47
N ASP A 195 -5.96 25.46 -5.60
CA ASP A 195 -7.23 25.85 -6.22
C ASP A 195 -8.43 25.17 -5.51
N ALA A 196 -9.64 25.58 -5.86
CA ALA A 196 -10.86 25.09 -5.24
C ALA A 196 -11.07 23.56 -5.43
N VAL A 197 -10.73 23.02 -6.59
CA VAL A 197 -10.88 21.60 -6.91
C VAL A 197 -9.91 20.75 -6.10
N THR A 198 -8.65 21.16 -6.04
CA THR A 198 -7.61 20.48 -5.25
C THR A 198 -7.89 20.57 -3.76
N LYS A 199 -8.46 21.68 -3.28
CA LYS A 199 -8.89 21.87 -1.89
C LYS A 199 -9.90 20.79 -1.47
N GLU A 200 -10.97 20.59 -2.24
CA GLU A 200 -12.00 19.59 -1.94
C GLU A 200 -11.40 18.17 -1.80
N ARG A 201 -10.51 17.80 -2.72
CA ARG A 201 -9.83 16.50 -2.69
C ARG A 201 -8.90 16.34 -1.49
N LEU A 202 -8.18 17.40 -1.10
CA LEU A 202 -7.28 17.38 0.05
C LEU A 202 -8.02 17.42 1.38
N GLU A 203 -9.20 18.05 1.46
CA GLU A 203 -10.03 18.03 2.66
C GLU A 203 -10.41 16.60 3.06
N ALA A 204 -10.71 15.73 2.08
CA ALA A 204 -11.06 14.33 2.34
C ALA A 204 -9.90 13.52 2.98
N VAL A 205 -8.65 13.89 2.72
CA VAL A 205 -7.44 13.22 3.24
C VAL A 205 -6.66 14.08 4.25
N LYS A 206 -7.23 15.18 4.70
CA LYS A 206 -6.62 16.15 5.60
C LYS A 206 -6.08 15.51 6.88
N SER A 207 -6.90 14.71 7.54
CA SER A 207 -6.51 14.01 8.77
C SER A 207 -5.31 13.08 8.59
N LEU A 208 -5.22 12.43 7.44
CA LEU A 208 -4.11 11.55 7.08
C LEU A 208 -2.81 12.35 6.96
N ILE A 209 -2.84 13.48 6.24
CA ILE A 209 -1.69 14.38 6.07
C ILE A 209 -1.26 14.96 7.41
N MET A 210 -2.21 15.41 8.22
CA MET A 210 -1.93 15.97 9.55
C MET A 210 -1.20 14.97 10.46
N ASN A 211 -1.67 13.74 10.48
CA ASN A 211 -1.05 12.66 11.25
C ASN A 211 0.35 12.32 10.74
N GLU A 212 0.51 12.26 9.42
CA GLU A 212 1.77 11.87 8.78
C GLU A 212 2.87 12.91 8.99
N VAL A 213 2.53 14.19 8.85
CA VAL A 213 3.48 15.29 8.99
C VAL A 213 3.56 15.80 10.45
N ASN A 214 2.72 15.28 11.35
CA ASN A 214 2.57 15.70 12.74
C ASN A 214 2.30 17.20 12.89
N ILE A 215 1.17 17.63 12.35
CA ILE A 215 0.69 19.02 12.37
C ILE A 215 -0.69 19.07 12.99
N LYS A 216 -1.01 20.17 13.69
CA LYS A 216 -2.29 20.33 14.36
C LYS A 216 -3.38 20.87 13.45
N GLU A 217 -3.01 21.63 12.42
CA GLU A 217 -3.95 22.31 11.53
C GLU A 217 -3.40 22.45 10.12
N ILE A 218 -4.26 22.31 9.11
CA ILE A 218 -3.96 22.64 7.71
C ILE A 218 -4.89 23.77 7.27
N ASP A 219 -4.28 24.83 6.74
CA ASP A 219 -4.98 25.90 6.04
C ASP A 219 -4.74 25.81 4.55
N PHE A 220 -5.82 25.84 3.81
CA PHE A 220 -5.78 25.97 2.36
C PHE A 220 -5.87 27.47 2.02
N VAL A 221 -4.80 27.99 1.44
CA VAL A 221 -4.75 29.38 0.98
C VAL A 221 -4.95 29.41 -0.53
N GLU A 222 -5.64 30.44 -1.03
CA GLU A 222 -5.74 30.63 -2.47
C GLU A 222 -4.34 30.86 -3.01
N GLY A 223 -3.93 30.00 -3.97
CA GLY A 223 -2.64 30.15 -4.64
C GLY A 223 -2.65 31.48 -5.36
N ALA A 224 -1.67 32.34 -5.09
CA ALA A 224 -1.42 33.46 -5.97
C ALA A 224 -1.15 32.88 -7.37
N SER A 225 -2.05 33.16 -8.31
CA SER A 225 -1.77 32.95 -9.73
C SER A 225 -0.72 33.99 -10.10
N ASP A 226 0.53 33.52 -10.27
CA ASP A 226 1.57 34.29 -10.98
C ASP A 226 1.20 34.39 -12.47
#